data_b99ea0026e6fc737ba5eed422e274159
#
_entry.id   b99ea0026e6fc737ba5eed422e274159
#
_cell.length_a   1.000
_cell.length_b   1.000
_cell.length_c   1.000
_cell.angle_alpha   90.00
_cell.angle_beta   90.00
_cell.angle_gamma   90.00
#
_symmetry.space_group_name_H-M   'P 1'
#
loop_
_entity.id
_entity.type
_entity.pdbx_description
1 polymer ?
#
loop_
_entity_poly.entity_id
_entity_poly.type
_entity_poly.pdbx_seq_one_letter_code
_entity_poly.pdbx_strand_id
1 'polypeptide(L)'
;MIRRVALVVFVGLVVAACAGMGLREPLRVSLAGLDSLPGEGMEVRFLARIRVQNPNDVSIAYNGLSAQLDLNGQSFASGVSPTSGEITRFGESVLELPLTLPVTAIVRQALGFITGDRGKATYRVRGFLSTGAFGRAPFDSTGEIDLPKLTPPGDRQ
;
A
#
# COMPACT_ATOMS: atom_id res chain seq x y z
N MET A 1 -37.29 -37.06 -16.40
CA MET A 1 -36.98 -36.33 -15.15
C MET A 1 -35.49 -36.44 -14.76
N ILE A 2 -34.89 -37.61 -14.75
CA ILE A 2 -33.49 -37.85 -14.34
C ILE A 2 -32.45 -36.97 -15.08
N ARG A 3 -32.57 -36.78 -16.41
CA ARG A 3 -31.65 -35.95 -17.18
C ARG A 3 -31.67 -34.45 -16.78
N ARG A 4 -32.82 -33.93 -16.36
CA ARG A 4 -32.92 -32.51 -15.91
C ARG A 4 -32.34 -32.34 -14.53
N VAL A 5 -32.50 -33.34 -13.65
CA VAL A 5 -31.91 -33.32 -12.31
C VAL A 5 -30.39 -33.44 -12.39
N ALA A 6 -29.87 -34.32 -13.27
CA ALA A 6 -28.43 -34.47 -13.48
C ALA A 6 -27.77 -33.18 -14.01
N LEU A 7 -28.46 -32.46 -14.90
CA LEU A 7 -27.96 -31.18 -15.44
C LEU A 7 -27.89 -30.10 -14.34
N VAL A 8 -28.91 -30.00 -13.49
CA VAL A 8 -28.94 -29.02 -12.38
C VAL A 8 -27.84 -29.30 -11.35
N VAL A 9 -27.62 -30.58 -11.02
CA VAL A 9 -26.55 -30.99 -10.10
C VAL A 9 -25.16 -30.69 -10.70
N PHE A 10 -24.98 -30.95 -11.99
CA PHE A 10 -23.70 -30.67 -12.68
C PHE A 10 -23.40 -29.15 -12.72
N VAL A 11 -24.40 -28.32 -13.03
CA VAL A 11 -24.24 -26.85 -13.03
C VAL A 11 -23.97 -26.34 -11.62
N GLY A 12 -24.61 -26.90 -10.58
CA GLY A 12 -24.35 -26.55 -9.19
C GLY A 12 -22.91 -26.86 -8.74
N LEU A 13 -22.35 -28.00 -9.21
CA LEU A 13 -20.96 -28.38 -8.87
C LEU A 13 -19.92 -27.43 -9.54
N VAL A 14 -20.19 -26.99 -10.77
CA VAL A 14 -19.28 -26.09 -11.49
C VAL A 14 -19.23 -24.70 -10.86
N VAL A 15 -20.36 -24.21 -10.36
CA VAL A 15 -20.44 -22.89 -9.67
C VAL A 15 -19.70 -22.92 -8.32
N ALA A 16 -19.72 -24.04 -7.61
CA ALA A 16 -19.02 -24.19 -6.34
C ALA A 16 -17.47 -24.24 -6.50
N ALA A 17 -16.96 -24.67 -7.64
CA ALA A 17 -15.52 -24.76 -7.91
C ALA A 17 -14.84 -23.40 -8.11
N CYS A 18 -15.58 -22.34 -8.46
CA CYS A 18 -15.02 -20.98 -8.69
C CYS A 18 -14.88 -20.14 -7.41
N ALA A 19 -15.37 -20.58 -6.26
CA ALA A 19 -15.38 -19.80 -5.03
C ALA A 19 -14.06 -19.83 -4.22
N GLY A 20 -13.03 -20.51 -4.71
CA GLY A 20 -11.83 -20.81 -3.92
C GLY A 20 -10.50 -20.22 -4.37
N MET A 21 -10.45 -19.29 -5.35
CA MET A 21 -9.17 -18.80 -5.92
C MET A 21 -8.74 -17.39 -5.46
N GLY A 22 -9.27 -16.89 -4.36
CA GLY A 22 -8.82 -15.66 -3.72
C GLY A 22 -7.78 -15.90 -2.63
N LEU A 23 -7.06 -14.87 -2.23
CA LEU A 23 -6.26 -14.89 -1.01
C LEU A 23 -7.18 -15.21 0.17
N ARG A 24 -6.81 -16.19 0.99
CA ARG A 24 -7.61 -16.60 2.16
C ARG A 24 -7.59 -15.52 3.23
N GLU A 25 -6.44 -14.84 3.37
CA GLU A 25 -6.27 -13.71 4.30
C GLU A 25 -5.71 -12.50 3.55
N PRO A 26 -6.16 -11.28 3.92
CA PRO A 26 -5.62 -10.05 3.34
C PRO A 26 -4.14 -9.90 3.72
N LEU A 27 -3.38 -9.21 2.85
CA LEU A 27 -2.00 -8.86 3.14
C LEU A 27 -1.95 -7.94 4.36
N ARG A 28 -0.99 -8.19 5.24
CA ARG A 28 -0.68 -7.30 6.36
C ARG A 28 0.36 -6.30 5.91
N VAL A 29 0.02 -5.02 5.98
CA VAL A 29 0.88 -3.95 5.48
C VAL A 29 1.17 -2.97 6.60
N SER A 30 2.40 -2.47 6.64
CA SER A 30 2.80 -1.40 7.56
C SER A 30 3.79 -0.47 6.89
N LEU A 31 3.78 0.80 7.28
CA LEU A 31 4.77 1.76 6.86
C LEU A 31 6.04 1.55 7.71
N ALA A 32 7.10 1.05 7.07
CA ALA A 32 8.37 0.76 7.73
C ALA A 32 9.30 2.00 7.81
N GLY A 33 9.07 3.00 6.95
CA GLY A 33 9.84 4.23 6.94
C GLY A 33 9.35 5.20 5.88
N LEU A 34 9.71 6.47 6.07
CA LEU A 34 9.43 7.56 5.14
C LEU A 34 10.68 8.44 5.09
N ASP A 35 11.43 8.38 3.99
CA ASP A 35 12.65 9.14 3.80
C ASP A 35 12.40 10.31 2.85
N SER A 36 13.01 11.45 3.13
CA SER A 36 12.97 12.60 2.22
C SER A 36 13.93 12.38 1.06
N LEU A 37 13.45 12.56 -0.16
CA LEU A 37 14.26 12.57 -1.38
C LEU A 37 14.55 14.01 -1.83
N PRO A 38 15.65 14.24 -2.57
CA PRO A 38 15.86 15.53 -3.22
C PRO A 38 14.67 15.88 -4.11
N GLY A 39 14.08 17.06 -3.88
CA GLY A 39 12.97 17.56 -4.69
C GLY A 39 13.47 18.14 -6.02
N GLU A 40 12.60 18.15 -7.02
CA GLU A 40 12.82 18.82 -8.29
C GLU A 40 11.75 19.91 -8.46
N GLY A 41 12.19 21.15 -8.62
CA GLY A 41 11.27 22.27 -8.81
C GLY A 41 10.40 22.58 -7.58
N MET A 42 9.08 22.63 -7.78
CA MET A 42 8.08 22.91 -6.72
C MET A 42 7.43 21.64 -6.16
N GLU A 43 8.14 20.53 -6.16
CA GLU A 43 7.67 19.25 -5.65
C GLU A 43 8.55 18.77 -4.49
N VAL A 44 7.91 18.18 -3.49
CA VAL A 44 8.61 17.46 -2.43
C VAL A 44 8.42 15.97 -2.67
N ARG A 45 9.52 15.25 -2.63
CA ARG A 45 9.56 13.82 -2.91
C ARG A 45 9.94 13.05 -1.66
N PHE A 46 9.27 11.93 -1.44
CA PHE A 46 9.55 10.98 -0.38
C PHE A 46 9.72 9.59 -0.94
N LEU A 47 10.47 8.77 -0.25
CA LEU A 47 10.52 7.32 -0.46
C LEU A 47 9.80 6.65 0.70
N ALA A 48 8.64 6.07 0.45
CA ALA A 48 7.94 5.25 1.43
C ALA A 48 8.48 3.82 1.36
N ARG A 49 8.88 3.28 2.50
CA ARG A 49 9.18 1.85 2.66
C ARG A 49 7.97 1.16 3.25
N ILE A 50 7.35 0.32 2.44
CA ILE A 50 6.11 -0.39 2.78
C ILE A 50 6.48 -1.85 3.03
N ARG A 51 6.33 -2.30 4.28
CA ARG A 51 6.49 -3.71 4.65
C ARG A 51 5.19 -4.43 4.35
N VAL A 52 5.27 -5.48 3.56
CA VAL A 52 4.13 -6.33 3.19
C VAL A 52 4.40 -7.75 3.67
N GLN A 53 3.52 -8.27 4.49
CA GLN A 53 3.54 -9.65 4.99
C GLN A 53 2.43 -10.44 4.31
N ASN A 54 2.78 -11.63 3.86
CA ASN A 54 1.86 -12.58 3.26
C ASN A 54 1.47 -13.66 4.29
N PRO A 55 0.27 -13.62 4.89
CA PRO A 55 -0.16 -14.63 5.85
C PRO A 55 -0.66 -15.92 5.18
N ASN A 56 -0.62 -16.00 3.85
CA ASN A 56 -1.15 -17.11 3.10
C ASN A 56 -0.09 -18.20 2.85
N ASP A 57 -0.56 -19.43 2.63
CA ASP A 57 0.24 -20.61 2.30
C ASP A 57 0.68 -20.68 0.83
N VAL A 58 0.39 -19.63 0.05
CA VAL A 58 0.78 -19.48 -1.35
C VAL A 58 1.61 -18.22 -1.52
N SER A 59 2.61 -18.27 -2.41
CA SER A 59 3.39 -17.11 -2.81
C SER A 59 2.55 -16.15 -3.66
N ILE A 60 2.84 -14.86 -3.56
CA ILE A 60 2.17 -13.80 -4.30
C ILE A 60 3.16 -13.12 -5.21
N ALA A 61 3.13 -13.46 -6.50
CA ALA A 61 3.87 -12.74 -7.52
C ALA A 61 3.15 -11.42 -7.85
N TYR A 62 3.89 -10.32 -7.91
CA TYR A 62 3.37 -8.99 -8.26
C TYR A 62 4.24 -8.33 -9.32
N ASN A 63 3.64 -7.41 -10.07
CA ASN A 63 4.29 -6.63 -11.14
C ASN A 63 3.94 -5.14 -11.08
N GLY A 64 3.50 -4.67 -9.94
CA GLY A 64 3.21 -3.27 -9.67
C GLY A 64 2.69 -3.05 -8.27
N LEU A 65 2.94 -1.86 -7.74
CA LEU A 65 2.45 -1.38 -6.46
C LEU A 65 1.78 -0.03 -6.67
N SER A 66 0.57 0.12 -6.16
CA SER A 66 -0.12 1.41 -6.06
C SER A 66 -0.51 1.63 -4.61
N ALA A 67 -0.17 2.78 -4.05
CA ALA A 67 -0.59 3.12 -2.70
C ALA A 67 -0.90 4.61 -2.55
N GLN A 68 -1.80 4.90 -1.62
CA GLN A 68 -2.11 6.21 -1.10
C GLN A 68 -1.78 6.22 0.40
N LEU A 69 -1.10 7.27 0.83
CA LEU A 69 -0.77 7.55 2.22
C LEU A 69 -1.59 8.74 2.71
N ASP A 70 -2.32 8.51 3.78
CA ASP A 70 -3.00 9.57 4.52
C ASP A 70 -2.24 9.77 5.84
N LEU A 71 -2.06 11.02 6.29
CA LEU A 71 -1.47 11.37 7.58
C LEU A 71 -2.48 12.20 8.38
N ASN A 72 -2.68 11.83 9.64
CA ASN A 72 -3.64 12.48 10.54
C ASN A 72 -5.05 12.64 9.93
N GLY A 73 -5.48 11.62 9.17
CA GLY A 73 -6.78 11.60 8.50
C GLY A 73 -6.88 12.43 7.21
N GLN A 74 -5.80 13.06 6.78
CA GLN A 74 -5.76 13.84 5.53
C GLN A 74 -4.91 13.14 4.48
N SER A 75 -5.36 13.18 3.22
CA SER A 75 -4.58 12.65 2.10
C SER A 75 -3.25 13.41 1.99
N PHE A 76 -2.17 12.67 2.14
CA PHE A 76 -0.81 13.21 2.11
C PHE A 76 -0.16 13.01 0.76
N ALA A 77 -0.07 11.77 0.29
CA ALA A 77 0.62 11.46 -0.94
C ALA A 77 0.08 10.18 -1.58
N SER A 78 0.33 10.04 -2.87
CA SER A 78 0.08 8.79 -3.59
C SER A 78 1.25 8.47 -4.52
N GLY A 79 1.40 7.21 -4.86
CA GLY A 79 2.42 6.76 -5.78
C GLY A 79 2.05 5.45 -6.45
N VAL A 80 2.73 5.22 -7.57
CA VAL A 80 2.72 3.96 -8.29
C VAL A 80 4.15 3.57 -8.61
N SER A 81 4.44 2.28 -8.54
CA SER A 81 5.76 1.73 -8.89
C SER A 81 5.58 0.50 -9.77
N PRO A 82 6.34 0.37 -10.86
CA PRO A 82 6.33 -0.82 -11.71
C PRO A 82 7.19 -1.96 -11.13
N THR A 83 7.55 -1.87 -9.86
CA THR A 83 8.36 -2.88 -9.18
C THR A 83 7.68 -4.24 -9.24
N SER A 84 8.42 -5.26 -9.64
CA SER A 84 7.96 -6.63 -9.70
C SER A 84 8.76 -7.53 -8.76
N GLY A 85 8.14 -8.61 -8.30
CA GLY A 85 8.76 -9.56 -7.39
C GLY A 85 7.78 -10.60 -6.90
N GLU A 86 8.18 -11.29 -5.85
CA GLU A 86 7.37 -12.32 -5.19
C GLU A 86 7.48 -12.18 -3.68
N ILE A 87 6.33 -12.24 -3.01
CA ILE A 87 6.26 -12.37 -1.56
C ILE A 87 5.98 -13.84 -1.27
N THR A 88 6.96 -14.52 -0.72
CA THR A 88 6.86 -15.96 -0.43
C THR A 88 5.72 -16.26 0.53
N ARG A 89 5.24 -17.48 0.52
CA ARG A 89 4.27 -17.98 1.51
C ARG A 89 4.79 -17.74 2.92
N PHE A 90 3.95 -17.20 3.80
CA PHE A 90 4.29 -16.83 5.18
C PHE A 90 5.51 -15.91 5.31
N GLY A 91 5.89 -15.24 4.21
CA GLY A 91 7.05 -14.36 4.14
C GLY A 91 6.68 -12.89 4.18
N GLU A 92 7.71 -12.06 4.17
CA GLU A 92 7.57 -10.61 4.07
C GLU A 92 8.54 -10.01 3.05
N SER A 93 8.19 -8.83 2.55
CA SER A 93 9.04 -8.02 1.70
C SER A 93 8.88 -6.54 2.05
N VAL A 94 9.95 -5.77 1.89
CA VAL A 94 9.88 -4.31 1.99
C VAL A 94 9.93 -3.74 0.58
N LEU A 95 8.87 -3.02 0.22
CA LEU A 95 8.69 -2.41 -1.09
C LEU A 95 8.92 -0.91 -1.00
N GLU A 96 9.67 -0.37 -1.95
CA GLU A 96 9.95 1.05 -2.05
C GLU A 96 8.97 1.71 -3.02
N LEU A 97 8.34 2.79 -2.57
CA LEU A 97 7.39 3.56 -3.35
C LEU A 97 7.77 5.04 -3.32
N PRO A 98 8.21 5.60 -4.44
CA PRO A 98 8.39 7.04 -4.55
C PRO A 98 7.03 7.74 -4.50
N LEU A 99 6.92 8.72 -3.62
CA LEU A 99 5.75 9.56 -3.42
C LEU A 99 6.10 10.98 -3.80
N THR A 100 5.20 11.66 -4.50
CA THR A 100 5.35 13.06 -4.88
C THR A 100 4.22 13.88 -4.28
N LEU A 101 4.58 15.00 -3.67
CA LEU A 101 3.62 15.99 -3.15
C LEU A 101 3.83 17.33 -3.86
N PRO A 102 2.76 17.94 -4.36
CA PRO A 102 2.83 19.35 -4.76
C PRO A 102 3.00 20.24 -3.51
N VAL A 103 3.84 21.28 -3.60
CA VAL A 103 4.11 22.22 -2.48
C VAL A 103 2.82 22.84 -1.93
N THR A 104 1.82 23.02 -2.76
CA THR A 104 0.50 23.54 -2.35
C THR A 104 -0.22 22.63 -1.33
N ALA A 105 0.04 21.32 -1.36
CA ALA A 105 -0.50 20.39 -0.37
C ALA A 105 0.20 20.53 1.00
N ILE A 106 1.49 20.90 1.01
CA ILE A 106 2.28 21.10 2.22
C ILE A 106 1.77 22.30 3.02
N VAL A 107 1.46 23.41 2.35
CA VAL A 107 0.94 24.62 3.03
C VAL A 107 -0.37 24.35 3.74
N ARG A 108 -1.24 23.52 3.15
CA ARG A 108 -2.53 23.14 3.76
C ARG A 108 -2.34 22.21 4.96
N GLN A 109 -1.34 21.36 4.95
CA GLN A 109 -1.05 20.43 6.03
C GLN A 109 -0.20 21.05 7.14
N ALA A 110 0.69 21.99 6.83
CA ALA A 110 1.49 22.70 7.83
C ALA A 110 0.60 23.37 8.90
N LEU A 111 -0.57 23.85 8.54
CA LEU A 111 -1.56 24.38 9.47
C LEU A 111 -2.14 23.31 10.41
N GLY A 112 -2.24 22.06 9.96
CA GLY A 112 -2.68 20.92 10.80
C GLY A 112 -1.60 20.39 11.74
N PHE A 113 -0.32 20.51 11.37
CA PHE A 113 0.82 20.07 12.20
C PHE A 113 1.16 21.04 13.33
N ILE A 114 0.72 22.29 13.27
CA ILE A 114 0.98 23.29 14.32
C ILE A 114 0.21 22.97 15.62
N THR A 115 -0.88 22.19 15.52
CA THR A 115 -1.76 21.85 16.66
C THR A 115 -1.55 20.44 17.22
N GLY A 116 -0.69 19.61 16.60
CA GLY A 116 -0.42 18.21 16.98
C GLY A 116 0.94 17.99 17.63
N ASP A 117 1.13 16.78 18.14
CA ASP A 117 2.40 16.31 18.70
C ASP A 117 3.46 16.28 17.59
N ARG A 118 4.54 17.07 17.75
CA ARG A 118 5.52 17.39 16.70
C ARG A 118 6.43 16.23 16.27
N GLY A 119 6.23 15.03 16.82
CA GLY A 119 7.10 13.89 16.57
C GLY A 119 6.40 12.66 15.98
N LYS A 120 5.09 12.53 16.15
CA LYS A 120 4.33 11.34 15.74
C LYS A 120 3.14 11.72 14.88
N ALA A 121 2.86 10.89 13.87
CA ALA A 121 1.68 11.02 13.06
C ALA A 121 0.97 9.67 12.94
N THR A 122 -0.36 9.69 12.99
CA THR A 122 -1.16 8.55 12.62
C THR A 122 -1.17 8.45 11.10
N TYR A 123 -0.85 7.29 10.57
CA TYR A 123 -0.94 7.05 9.14
C TYR A 123 -2.03 6.03 8.78
N ARG A 124 -2.55 6.16 7.58
CA ARG A 124 -3.28 5.11 6.88
C ARG A 124 -2.67 4.92 5.51
N VAL A 125 -2.23 3.70 5.22
CA VAL A 125 -1.75 3.31 3.90
C VAL A 125 -2.76 2.35 3.29
N ARG A 126 -3.23 2.67 2.08
CA ARG A 126 -4.18 1.84 1.33
C ARG A 126 -3.75 1.74 -0.12
N GLY A 127 -4.01 0.59 -0.72
CA GLY A 127 -3.59 0.36 -2.10
C GLY A 127 -3.76 -1.08 -2.52
N PHE A 128 -2.99 -1.48 -3.51
CA PHE A 128 -2.97 -2.86 -3.99
C PHE A 128 -1.63 -3.21 -4.65
N LEU A 129 -1.30 -4.50 -4.62
CA LEU A 129 -0.31 -5.11 -5.50
C LEU A 129 -1.03 -5.64 -6.74
N SER A 130 -0.50 -5.34 -7.92
CA SER A 130 -0.95 -5.94 -9.18
C SER A 130 -0.40 -7.36 -9.28
N THR A 131 -1.28 -8.35 -9.45
CA THR A 131 -0.92 -9.77 -9.47
C THR A 131 -1.30 -10.38 -10.81
N GLY A 132 -0.41 -10.28 -11.80
CA GLY A 132 -0.67 -10.78 -13.17
C GLY A 132 -1.63 -9.90 -13.98
N ALA A 133 -2.20 -10.44 -15.06
CA ALA A 133 -2.88 -9.65 -16.09
C ALA A 133 -4.12 -8.87 -15.60
N PHE A 134 -4.82 -9.33 -14.56
CA PHE A 134 -6.04 -8.67 -14.07
C PHE A 134 -6.25 -8.84 -12.57
N GLY A 135 -5.30 -9.46 -11.86
CA GLY A 135 -5.39 -9.68 -10.42
C GLY A 135 -4.95 -8.46 -9.62
N ARG A 136 -5.54 -8.28 -8.44
CA ARG A 136 -5.14 -7.28 -7.44
C ARG A 136 -5.21 -7.89 -6.06
N ALA A 137 -4.16 -7.68 -5.27
CA ALA A 137 -4.14 -7.97 -3.84
C ALA A 137 -4.26 -6.64 -3.09
N PRO A 138 -5.47 -6.25 -2.64
CA PRO A 138 -5.69 -5.00 -1.95
C PRO A 138 -5.14 -5.06 -0.53
N PHE A 139 -4.78 -3.89 0.00
CA PHE A 139 -4.40 -3.70 1.40
C PHE A 139 -4.90 -2.37 1.95
N ASP A 140 -5.14 -2.34 3.26
CA ASP A 140 -5.49 -1.15 4.03
C ASP A 140 -4.94 -1.33 5.44
N SER A 141 -4.14 -0.40 5.91
CA SER A 141 -3.50 -0.48 7.22
C SER A 141 -3.37 0.90 7.85
N THR A 142 -3.49 0.93 9.16
CA THR A 142 -3.31 2.13 9.97
C THR A 142 -2.24 1.88 11.04
N GLY A 143 -1.54 2.94 11.44
CA GLY A 143 -0.53 2.87 12.48
C GLY A 143 -0.02 4.26 12.86
N GLU A 144 1.06 4.29 13.61
CA GLU A 144 1.79 5.50 13.97
C GLU A 144 3.19 5.46 13.37
N ILE A 145 3.70 6.60 12.95
CA ILE A 145 5.06 6.76 12.44
C ILE A 145 5.69 8.02 13.02
N ASP A 146 6.99 7.95 13.29
CA ASP A 146 7.79 9.12 13.59
C ASP A 146 8.06 9.90 12.30
N LEU A 147 7.72 11.19 12.32
CA LEU A 147 7.97 12.03 11.16
C LEU A 147 9.45 12.36 11.04
N PRO A 148 10.03 12.32 9.83
CA PRO A 148 11.39 12.76 9.62
C PRO A 148 11.51 14.23 10.02
N LYS A 149 12.54 14.57 10.80
CA LYS A 149 12.85 15.95 11.13
C LYS A 149 13.22 16.65 9.82
N LEU A 150 12.38 17.57 9.38
CA LEU A 150 12.70 18.44 8.26
C LEU A 150 13.87 19.34 8.70
N THR A 151 15.08 19.02 8.28
CA THR A 151 16.23 19.91 8.47
C THR A 151 16.07 21.05 7.48
N PRO A 152 15.99 22.31 7.93
CA PRO A 152 15.95 23.44 7.01
C PRO A 152 17.18 23.42 6.09
N PRO A 153 17.06 23.82 4.82
CA PRO A 153 18.20 23.95 3.94
C PRO A 153 19.11 25.09 4.45
N GLY A 154 20.16 24.75 5.19
CA GLY A 154 21.08 25.77 5.74
C GLY A 154 22.13 25.24 6.71
N ASP A 155 21.91 24.14 7.39
CA ASP A 155 22.87 23.60 8.39
C ASP A 155 23.63 22.37 7.87
N ARG A 156 24.35 22.53 6.79
CA ARG A 156 25.47 21.63 6.47
C ARG A 156 26.76 22.39 6.75
N GLN A 157 27.29 22.23 7.96
CA GLN A 157 28.70 22.47 8.27
C GLN A 157 29.48 21.19 8.05
#